data_2096f06fe8757d309d854d6e1cbe01b4
#
_entry.id   2096f06fe8757d309d854d6e1cbe01b4
#
_cell.length_a   1.000
_cell.length_b   1.000
_cell.length_c   1.000
_cell.angle_alpha   90.00
_cell.angle_beta   90.00
_cell.angle_gamma   90.00
#
_symmetry.space_group_name_H-M   'P 1'
#
loop_
_entity.id
_entity.type
_entity.pdbx_description
1 polymer ?
#
loop_
_entity_poly.entity_id
_entity_poly.type
_entity_poly.pdbx_seq_one_letter_code
_entity_poly.pdbx_strand_id
1 'polypeptide(L)'
;PIFDYFTISKLGRRRGWLLVTQILLIISIITLGMGNPALDAWNVALLATLVAISSASQDIVIDAYRRESLTDEEQTIGASAYVLGYRIGALAAGAGGLILADYMSYQMVYAIMSAIMLYGVFITIVADEPKHNDEPSNFTESVIGPFTEFFGRHVSTNNIATDRLKY
;
A
#
# COMPACT_ATOMS: atom_id res chain seq x y z
N PRO A 1 10.74 3.91 5.49
CA PRO A 1 12.11 3.58 5.95
C PRO A 1 12.41 2.07 5.90
N ILE A 2 11.53 1.19 6.47
CA ILE A 2 11.78 -0.27 6.51
C ILE A 2 11.83 -0.85 5.10
N PHE A 3 10.87 -0.50 4.25
CA PHE A 3 10.78 -0.95 2.85
C PHE A 3 11.85 -0.35 1.92
N ASP A 4 12.54 0.70 2.37
CA ASP A 4 13.63 1.33 1.63
C ASP A 4 14.98 0.71 1.93
N TYR A 5 15.16 0.21 3.18
CA TYR A 5 16.42 -0.36 3.65
C TYR A 5 16.66 -1.79 3.16
N PHE A 6 15.60 -2.61 3.12
CA PHE A 6 15.71 -4.01 2.69
C PHE A 6 15.34 -4.15 1.21
N THR A 7 16.34 -4.37 0.36
CA THR A 7 16.15 -4.65 -1.07
C THR A 7 16.05 -6.14 -1.33
N ILE A 8 15.01 -6.57 -2.03
CA ILE A 8 14.89 -7.96 -2.52
C ILE A 8 15.62 -8.02 -3.85
N SER A 9 16.92 -8.31 -3.79
CA SER A 9 17.91 -8.08 -4.84
C SER A 9 17.63 -8.68 -6.24
N LYS A 10 16.72 -9.66 -6.35
CA LYS A 10 16.37 -10.30 -7.64
C LYS A 10 15.14 -9.72 -8.34
N LEU A 11 14.27 -9.02 -7.61
CA LEU A 11 12.95 -8.57 -8.08
C LEU A 11 12.82 -7.05 -8.14
N GLY A 12 13.87 -6.33 -7.74
CA GLY A 12 13.83 -4.89 -7.56
C GLY A 12 13.38 -4.49 -6.14
N ARG A 13 13.59 -3.23 -5.79
CA ARG A 13 13.30 -2.70 -4.45
C ARG A 13 11.80 -2.58 -4.23
N ARG A 14 11.10 -1.85 -5.10
CA ARG A 14 9.66 -1.59 -4.94
C ARG A 14 8.80 -2.78 -5.35
N ARG A 15 9.08 -3.38 -6.51
CA ARG A 15 8.35 -4.56 -7.00
C ARG A 15 8.48 -5.75 -6.06
N GLY A 16 9.68 -5.98 -5.52
CA GLY A 16 9.91 -7.06 -4.56
C GLY A 16 9.02 -6.93 -3.32
N TRP A 17 8.94 -5.74 -2.72
CA TRP A 17 8.06 -5.49 -1.59
C TRP A 17 6.58 -5.55 -1.93
N LEU A 18 6.18 -5.05 -3.12
CA LEU A 18 4.80 -5.22 -3.61
C LEU A 18 4.40 -6.69 -3.68
N LEU A 19 5.24 -7.54 -4.25
CA LEU A 19 4.97 -8.97 -4.34
C LEU A 19 4.85 -9.61 -2.95
N VAL A 20 5.75 -9.29 -2.02
CA VAL A 20 5.70 -9.83 -0.65
C VAL A 20 4.40 -9.42 0.05
N THR A 21 4.03 -8.13 0.01
CA THR A 21 2.81 -7.65 0.66
C THR A 21 1.56 -8.21 0.01
N GLN A 22 1.52 -8.36 -1.33
CA GLN A 22 0.42 -8.99 -2.06
C GLN A 22 0.24 -10.46 -1.68
N ILE A 23 1.33 -11.24 -1.63
CA ILE A 23 1.28 -12.66 -1.23
C ILE A 23 0.81 -12.77 0.22
N LEU A 24 1.35 -11.93 1.12
CA LEU A 24 0.93 -11.93 2.52
C LEU A 24 -0.57 -11.59 2.65
N LEU A 25 -1.04 -10.61 1.88
CA LEU A 25 -2.45 -10.23 1.87
C LEU A 25 -3.35 -11.35 1.34
N ILE A 26 -2.97 -12.03 0.25
CA ILE A 26 -3.70 -13.19 -0.29
C ILE A 26 -3.83 -14.28 0.77
N ILE A 27 -2.72 -14.66 1.42
CA ILE A 27 -2.73 -15.68 2.48
C ILE A 27 -3.62 -15.24 3.64
N SER A 28 -3.52 -13.99 4.05
CA SER A 28 -4.32 -13.43 5.15
C SER A 28 -5.83 -13.44 4.84
N ILE A 29 -6.23 -13.13 3.60
CA ILE A 29 -7.63 -13.14 3.17
C ILE A 29 -8.16 -14.59 3.13
N ILE A 30 -7.38 -15.55 2.61
CA ILE A 30 -7.77 -16.96 2.57
C ILE A 30 -7.95 -17.50 3.99
N THR A 31 -7.00 -17.23 4.88
CA THR A 31 -7.06 -17.70 6.27
C THR A 31 -8.23 -17.05 7.02
N LEU A 32 -8.52 -15.77 6.79
CA LEU A 32 -9.68 -15.10 7.34
C LEU A 32 -10.98 -15.77 6.88
N GLY A 33 -11.08 -16.13 5.59
CA GLY A 33 -12.25 -16.83 5.05
C GLY A 33 -12.48 -18.23 5.65
N MET A 34 -11.45 -18.85 6.19
CA MET A 34 -11.56 -20.15 6.90
C MET A 34 -12.00 -19.99 8.36
N GLY A 35 -11.95 -18.76 8.91
CA GLY A 35 -12.36 -18.48 10.29
C GLY A 35 -13.88 -18.61 10.48
N ASN A 36 -14.28 -19.05 11.68
CA ASN A 36 -15.69 -19.10 12.07
C ASN A 36 -15.90 -18.21 13.29
N PRO A 37 -16.51 -17.02 13.14
CA PRO A 37 -16.69 -16.08 14.25
C PRO A 37 -17.63 -16.59 15.35
N ALA A 38 -18.51 -17.54 15.04
CA ALA A 38 -19.40 -18.13 16.03
C ALA A 38 -18.67 -19.10 16.98
N LEU A 39 -17.56 -19.70 16.54
CA LEU A 39 -16.77 -20.64 17.32
C LEU A 39 -15.60 -19.95 18.03
N ASP A 40 -14.91 -19.04 17.35
CA ASP A 40 -13.73 -18.35 17.88
C ASP A 40 -13.61 -16.93 17.32
N ALA A 41 -14.30 -16.00 17.98
CA ALA A 41 -14.31 -14.59 17.61
C ALA A 41 -12.92 -13.93 17.74
N TRP A 42 -12.09 -14.37 18.71
CA TRP A 42 -10.76 -13.83 18.92
C TRP A 42 -9.81 -14.17 17.77
N ASN A 43 -9.85 -15.42 17.31
CA ASN A 43 -9.04 -15.83 16.16
C ASN A 43 -9.42 -15.05 14.91
N VAL A 44 -10.72 -14.88 14.64
CA VAL A 44 -11.19 -14.07 13.50
C VAL A 44 -10.74 -12.62 13.63
N ALA A 45 -10.78 -12.02 14.82
CA ALA A 45 -10.29 -10.66 15.06
C ALA A 45 -8.79 -10.52 14.79
N LEU A 46 -7.98 -11.50 15.20
CA LEU A 46 -6.54 -11.54 14.91
C LEU A 46 -6.28 -11.65 13.42
N LEU A 47 -7.00 -12.55 12.71
CA LEU A 47 -6.85 -12.69 11.26
C LEU A 47 -7.28 -11.43 10.50
N ALA A 48 -8.37 -10.78 10.93
CA ALA A 48 -8.79 -9.49 10.36
C ALA A 48 -7.74 -8.39 10.60
N THR A 49 -7.11 -8.38 11.77
CA THR A 49 -6.01 -7.45 12.07
C THR A 49 -4.80 -7.71 11.16
N LEU A 50 -4.48 -8.97 10.89
CA LEU A 50 -3.41 -9.34 9.96
C LEU A 50 -3.71 -8.86 8.53
N VAL A 51 -4.96 -9.01 8.06
CA VAL A 51 -5.41 -8.46 6.78
C VAL A 51 -5.23 -6.95 6.74
N ALA A 52 -5.64 -6.24 7.79
CA ALA A 52 -5.53 -4.78 7.87
C ALA A 52 -4.07 -4.31 7.83
N ILE A 53 -3.17 -4.97 8.58
CA ILE A 53 -1.73 -4.65 8.58
C ILE A 53 -1.12 -4.92 7.20
N SER A 54 -1.46 -6.05 6.58
CA SER A 54 -0.95 -6.43 5.25
C SER A 54 -1.43 -5.45 4.18
N SER A 55 -2.70 -5.03 4.23
CA SER A 55 -3.29 -4.03 3.34
C SER A 55 -2.61 -2.67 3.50
N ALA A 56 -2.48 -2.18 4.73
CA ALA A 56 -1.82 -0.91 5.01
C ALA A 56 -0.34 -0.91 4.55
N SER A 57 0.35 -2.03 4.72
CA SER A 57 1.73 -2.20 4.24
C SER A 57 1.79 -2.14 2.71
N GLN A 58 0.84 -2.78 2.02
CA GLN A 58 0.75 -2.74 0.57
C GLN A 58 0.48 -1.33 0.06
N ASP A 59 -0.43 -0.58 0.69
CA ASP A 59 -0.76 0.80 0.31
C ASP A 59 0.47 1.71 0.37
N ILE A 60 1.29 1.59 1.43
CA ILE A 60 2.55 2.35 1.56
C ILE A 60 3.51 2.06 0.40
N VAL A 61 3.64 0.79 0.02
CA VAL A 61 4.55 0.39 -1.07
C VAL A 61 4.02 0.82 -2.43
N ILE A 62 2.70 0.73 -2.66
CA ILE A 62 2.05 1.22 -3.90
C ILE A 62 2.23 2.72 -4.04
N ASP A 63 2.02 3.49 -2.98
CA ASP A 63 2.19 4.95 -3.00
C ASP A 63 3.63 5.35 -3.30
N ALA A 64 4.60 4.65 -2.72
CA ALA A 64 6.01 4.86 -3.00
C ALA A 64 6.36 4.48 -4.46
N TYR A 65 5.87 3.32 -4.95
CA TYR A 65 6.05 2.90 -6.34
C TYR A 65 5.48 3.94 -7.32
N ARG A 66 4.23 4.39 -7.10
CA ARG A 66 3.57 5.40 -7.94
C ARG A 66 4.37 6.71 -7.97
N ARG A 67 4.85 7.17 -6.80
CA ARG A 67 5.61 8.41 -6.69
C ARG A 67 6.95 8.36 -7.44
N GLU A 68 7.62 7.21 -7.42
CA GLU A 68 8.90 7.00 -8.09
C GLU A 68 8.75 6.68 -9.59
N SER A 69 7.59 6.15 -10.02
CA SER A 69 7.35 5.75 -11.41
C SER A 69 6.84 6.87 -12.31
N LEU A 70 6.23 7.92 -11.74
CA LEU A 70 5.57 8.99 -12.49
C LEU A 70 6.35 10.30 -12.37
N THR A 71 6.38 11.07 -13.46
CA THR A 71 6.89 12.44 -13.46
C THR A 71 5.95 13.37 -12.68
N ASP A 72 6.43 14.55 -12.28
CA ASP A 72 5.64 15.53 -11.53
C ASP A 72 4.36 15.93 -12.28
N GLU A 73 4.41 16.02 -13.60
CA GLU A 73 3.24 16.33 -14.43
C GLU A 73 2.21 15.19 -14.45
N GLU A 74 2.66 13.94 -14.41
CA GLU A 74 1.82 12.74 -14.41
C GLU A 74 1.25 12.40 -13.04
N GLN A 75 1.80 12.94 -11.94
CA GLN A 75 1.36 12.63 -10.57
C GLN A 75 -0.13 12.89 -10.34
N THR A 76 -0.67 13.96 -10.92
CA THR A 76 -2.09 14.31 -10.75
C THR A 76 -3.00 13.28 -11.44
N ILE A 77 -2.64 12.85 -12.65
CA ILE A 77 -3.38 11.83 -13.39
C ILE A 77 -3.25 10.48 -12.69
N GLY A 78 -2.04 10.12 -12.26
CA GLY A 78 -1.77 8.89 -11.52
C GLY A 78 -2.54 8.82 -10.19
N ALA A 79 -2.63 9.92 -9.45
CA ALA A 79 -3.42 9.98 -8.23
C ALA A 79 -4.92 9.79 -8.50
N SER A 80 -5.44 10.40 -9.57
CA SER A 80 -6.84 10.26 -9.98
C SER A 80 -7.18 8.83 -10.39
N ALA A 81 -6.30 8.19 -11.17
CA ALA A 81 -6.45 6.79 -11.56
C ALA A 81 -6.40 5.84 -10.35
N TYR A 82 -5.48 6.09 -9.39
CA TYR A 82 -5.41 5.33 -8.15
C TYR A 82 -6.71 5.41 -7.34
N VAL A 83 -7.24 6.63 -7.14
CA VAL A 83 -8.51 6.85 -6.41
C VAL A 83 -9.68 6.16 -7.11
N LEU A 84 -9.74 6.22 -8.45
CA LEU A 84 -10.78 5.53 -9.22
C LEU A 84 -10.68 4.01 -9.05
N GLY A 85 -9.48 3.45 -9.19
CA GLY A 85 -9.22 2.02 -8.97
C GLY A 85 -9.60 1.57 -7.57
N TYR A 86 -9.22 2.34 -6.55
CA TYR A 86 -9.61 2.10 -5.16
C TYR A 86 -11.14 2.04 -4.98
N ARG A 87 -11.88 3.00 -5.56
CA ARG A 87 -13.36 3.03 -5.47
C ARG A 87 -14.01 1.83 -6.15
N ILE A 88 -13.52 1.46 -7.35
CA ILE A 88 -14.00 0.25 -8.05
C ILE A 88 -13.71 -0.99 -7.22
N GLY A 89 -12.51 -1.13 -6.66
CA GLY A 89 -12.14 -2.23 -5.79
C GLY A 89 -13.01 -2.31 -4.53
N ALA A 90 -13.27 -1.17 -3.88
CA ALA A 90 -14.13 -1.09 -2.70
C ALA A 90 -15.58 -1.51 -3.01
N LEU A 91 -16.13 -1.11 -4.16
CA LEU A 91 -17.46 -1.54 -4.61
C LEU A 91 -17.48 -3.04 -4.93
N ALA A 92 -16.48 -3.55 -5.62
CA ALA A 92 -16.37 -4.96 -5.96
C ALA A 92 -16.24 -5.84 -4.70
N ALA A 93 -15.39 -5.43 -3.76
CA ALA A 93 -15.21 -6.17 -2.50
C ALA A 93 -16.41 -6.04 -1.55
N GLY A 94 -16.97 -4.83 -1.40
CA GLY A 94 -18.11 -4.58 -0.52
C GLY A 94 -19.42 -5.12 -1.11
N ALA A 95 -19.97 -4.46 -2.10
CA ALA A 95 -21.25 -4.84 -2.70
C ALA A 95 -21.16 -6.19 -3.42
N GLY A 96 -20.12 -6.40 -4.23
CA GLY A 96 -19.90 -7.67 -4.93
C GLY A 96 -19.73 -8.84 -3.98
N GLY A 97 -18.95 -8.66 -2.91
CA GLY A 97 -18.76 -9.67 -1.88
C GLY A 97 -20.05 -10.05 -1.15
N LEU A 98 -20.90 -9.07 -0.80
CA LEU A 98 -22.20 -9.31 -0.17
C LEU A 98 -23.17 -10.05 -1.09
N ILE A 99 -23.25 -9.63 -2.37
CA ILE A 99 -24.10 -10.31 -3.37
C ILE A 99 -23.65 -11.77 -3.54
N LEU A 100 -22.34 -12.03 -3.61
CA LEU A 100 -21.82 -13.40 -3.72
C LEU A 100 -22.13 -14.22 -2.47
N ALA A 101 -22.15 -13.60 -1.28
CA ALA A 101 -22.46 -14.28 -0.02
C ALA A 101 -23.92 -14.78 0.07
N ASP A 102 -24.83 -14.23 -0.74
CA ASP A 102 -26.21 -14.73 -0.85
C ASP A 102 -26.29 -16.06 -1.62
N TYR A 103 -25.32 -16.35 -2.48
CA TYR A 103 -25.32 -17.52 -3.37
C TYR A 103 -24.30 -18.59 -2.95
N MET A 104 -23.30 -18.24 -2.15
CA MET A 104 -22.22 -19.16 -1.78
C MET A 104 -21.69 -18.89 -0.37
N SER A 105 -20.90 -19.83 0.15
CA SER A 105 -20.32 -19.69 1.49
C SER A 105 -19.30 -18.53 1.56
N TYR A 106 -19.16 -17.91 2.73
CA TYR A 106 -18.16 -16.86 2.97
C TYR A 106 -16.74 -17.31 2.60
N GLN A 107 -16.40 -18.57 2.86
CA GLN A 107 -15.10 -19.13 2.47
C GLN A 107 -14.84 -19.01 0.96
N MET A 108 -15.88 -19.29 0.17
CA MET A 108 -15.81 -19.22 -1.29
C MET A 108 -15.70 -17.78 -1.79
N VAL A 109 -16.43 -16.85 -1.14
CA VAL A 109 -16.33 -15.41 -1.41
C VAL A 109 -14.90 -14.91 -1.17
N TYR A 110 -14.30 -15.22 -0.03
CA TYR A 110 -12.91 -14.82 0.28
C TYR A 110 -11.91 -15.48 -0.68
N ALA A 111 -12.13 -16.72 -1.09
CA ALA A 111 -11.30 -17.38 -2.10
C ALA A 111 -11.36 -16.67 -3.46
N ILE A 112 -12.56 -16.25 -3.90
CA ILE A 112 -12.73 -15.48 -5.14
C ILE A 112 -12.03 -14.13 -5.02
N MET A 113 -12.18 -13.40 -3.91
CA MET A 113 -11.50 -12.12 -3.69
C MET A 113 -9.98 -12.29 -3.71
N SER A 114 -9.46 -13.36 -3.11
CA SER A 114 -8.04 -13.70 -3.16
C SER A 114 -7.57 -14.03 -4.59
N ALA A 115 -8.40 -14.70 -5.39
CA ALA A 115 -8.09 -14.99 -6.78
C ALA A 115 -8.01 -13.72 -7.64
N ILE A 116 -8.87 -12.73 -7.38
CA ILE A 116 -8.79 -11.42 -8.04
C ILE A 116 -7.47 -10.71 -7.72
N MET A 117 -6.94 -10.86 -6.49
CA MET A 117 -5.63 -10.31 -6.12
C MET A 117 -4.47 -10.89 -6.93
N LEU A 118 -4.58 -12.11 -7.47
CA LEU A 118 -3.56 -12.69 -8.36
C LEU A 118 -3.38 -11.88 -9.64
N TYR A 119 -4.43 -11.20 -10.11
CA TYR A 119 -4.28 -10.25 -11.21
C TYR A 119 -3.35 -9.08 -10.83
N GLY A 120 -3.46 -8.56 -9.61
CA GLY A 120 -2.53 -7.55 -9.10
C GLY A 120 -1.09 -8.06 -9.03
N VAL A 121 -0.87 -9.31 -8.58
CA VAL A 121 0.45 -9.96 -8.59
C VAL A 121 1.01 -10.04 -10.01
N PHE A 122 0.18 -10.47 -10.97
CA PHE A 122 0.57 -10.54 -12.38
C PHE A 122 1.01 -9.17 -12.92
N ILE A 123 0.23 -8.11 -12.67
CA ILE A 123 0.59 -6.74 -13.06
C ILE A 123 1.92 -6.32 -12.43
N THR A 124 2.14 -6.61 -11.15
CA THR A 124 3.39 -6.28 -10.45
C THR A 124 4.61 -7.01 -11.08
N ILE A 125 4.44 -8.24 -11.54
CA ILE A 125 5.51 -9.01 -12.22
C ILE A 125 5.86 -8.39 -13.58
N VAL A 126 4.88 -7.88 -14.31
CA VAL A 126 5.08 -7.30 -15.65
C VAL A 126 5.54 -5.84 -15.58
N ALA A 127 5.19 -5.12 -14.53
CA ALA A 127 5.53 -3.71 -14.35
C ALA A 127 7.05 -3.50 -14.28
N ASP A 128 7.54 -2.36 -14.76
CA ASP A 128 8.95 -2.00 -14.67
C ASP A 128 9.32 -1.51 -13.26
N GLU A 129 10.57 -1.77 -12.83
CA GLU A 129 11.10 -1.19 -11.59
C GLU A 129 11.41 0.29 -11.79
N PRO A 130 10.94 1.18 -10.90
CA PRO A 130 11.25 2.60 -10.97
C PRO A 130 12.75 2.84 -10.90
N LYS A 131 13.27 3.74 -11.75
CA LYS A 131 14.68 4.17 -11.69
C LYS A 131 14.85 5.07 -10.47
N HIS A 132 15.61 4.62 -9.49
CA HIS A 132 15.90 5.39 -8.29
C HIS A 132 17.36 5.84 -8.29
N ASN A 133 17.59 7.14 -8.05
CA ASN A 133 18.91 7.73 -8.06
C ASN A 133 19.51 7.93 -6.65
N ASP A 134 18.71 7.83 -5.58
CA ASP A 134 19.19 8.11 -4.22
C ASP A 134 18.89 6.92 -3.29
N GLU A 135 19.93 6.17 -2.95
CA GLU A 135 19.88 5.23 -1.84
C GLU A 135 20.04 5.99 -0.53
N PRO A 136 19.14 5.84 0.46
CA PRO A 136 19.36 6.44 1.77
C PRO A 136 20.60 5.81 2.40
N SER A 137 21.62 6.63 2.66
CA SER A 137 22.93 6.18 3.14
C SER A 137 22.91 5.57 4.54
N ASN A 138 21.87 5.86 5.36
CA ASN A 138 21.73 5.37 6.72
C ASN A 138 20.28 5.22 7.16
N PHE A 139 19.96 4.12 7.87
CA PHE A 139 18.63 3.89 8.46
C PHE A 139 18.18 5.01 9.40
N THR A 140 19.11 5.54 10.20
CA THR A 140 18.86 6.65 11.13
C THR A 140 18.45 7.91 10.38
N GLU A 141 19.07 8.21 9.24
CA GLU A 141 18.77 9.36 8.40
C GLU A 141 17.42 9.21 7.71
N SER A 142 17.06 7.99 7.30
CA SER A 142 15.76 7.66 6.71
C SER A 142 14.58 7.80 7.68
N VAL A 143 14.82 7.65 8.99
CA VAL A 143 13.80 7.79 10.03
C VAL A 143 13.79 9.21 10.60
N ILE A 144 14.93 9.76 10.97
CA ILE A 144 15.04 11.06 11.63
C ILE A 144 14.93 12.22 10.63
N GLY A 145 15.44 12.04 9.39
CA GLY A 145 15.44 13.06 8.34
C GLY A 145 14.06 13.69 8.11
N PRO A 146 13.01 12.90 7.80
CA PRO A 146 11.65 13.43 7.60
C PRO A 146 11.08 14.18 8.81
N PHE A 147 11.40 13.74 10.03
CA PHE A 147 10.97 14.45 11.26
C PHE A 147 11.68 15.77 11.43
N THR A 148 13.00 15.80 11.25
CA THR A 148 13.77 17.06 11.37
C THR A 148 13.40 18.05 10.27
N GLU A 149 13.14 17.57 9.05
CA GLU A 149 12.69 18.42 7.95
C GLU A 149 11.28 18.98 8.21
N PHE A 150 10.34 18.13 8.67
CA PHE A 150 8.97 18.55 8.98
C PHE A 150 8.93 19.62 10.09
N PHE A 151 9.65 19.40 11.18
CA PHE A 151 9.72 20.36 12.29
C PHE A 151 10.61 21.58 11.96
N GLY A 152 11.64 21.41 11.13
CA GLY A 152 12.52 22.50 10.69
C GLY A 152 11.84 23.48 9.72
N ARG A 153 10.88 23.04 8.92
CA ARG A 153 10.12 23.92 8.00
C ARG A 153 9.31 24.98 8.73
N HIS A 154 8.85 24.74 9.96
CA HIS A 154 8.12 25.72 10.76
C HIS A 154 8.98 26.93 11.15
N VAL A 155 10.30 26.79 11.20
CA VAL A 155 11.21 27.90 11.55
C VAL A 155 11.53 28.79 10.34
N SER A 156 11.50 28.25 9.12
CA SER A 156 11.84 29.00 7.91
C SER A 156 10.71 29.90 7.39
N THR A 157 9.44 29.59 7.71
CA THR A 157 8.27 30.35 7.19
C THR A 157 8.18 31.76 7.79
N ASN A 158 8.75 32.00 8.96
CA ASN A 158 8.77 33.33 9.58
C ASN A 158 9.71 34.30 8.87
N ASN A 159 10.73 33.85 8.15
CA ASN A 159 11.65 34.73 7.43
C ASN A 159 11.11 35.21 6.07
N ILE A 160 10.21 34.44 5.44
CA ILE A 160 9.61 34.79 4.13
C ILE A 160 8.49 35.87 4.33
N ALA A 161 7.80 35.86 5.45
CA ALA A 161 6.75 36.86 5.74
C ALA A 161 7.32 38.27 5.98
N THR A 162 8.52 38.37 6.51
CA THR A 162 9.21 39.67 6.76
C THR A 162 9.82 40.27 5.51
N ASP A 163 10.17 39.47 4.51
CA ASP A 163 10.73 40.01 3.25
C ASP A 163 9.65 40.53 2.28
N ARG A 164 8.41 40.08 2.40
CA ARG A 164 7.27 40.59 1.59
C ARG A 164 6.69 41.91 2.06
N LEU A 165 7.09 42.40 3.22
CA LEU A 165 6.64 43.70 3.78
C LEU A 165 7.60 44.83 3.45
N LYS A 166 8.62 44.63 2.66
CA LYS A 166 9.63 45.62 2.27
C LYS A 166 9.53 46.14 0.83
N TYR A 167 8.41 45.85 0.12
CA TYR A 167 8.11 46.45 -1.19
C TYR A 167 6.72 47.03 -1.25
#